data_e04b78581d7dcd5abd7e70f0a416c69a
#
_entry.id   e04b78581d7dcd5abd7e70f0a416c69a
#
_cell.length_a   1.000
_cell.length_b   1.000
_cell.length_c   1.000
_cell.angle_alpha   90.00
_cell.angle_beta   90.00
_cell.angle_gamma   90.00
#
_symmetry.space_group_name_H-M   'P 1'
#
loop_
_entity.id
_entity.type
_entity.pdbx_description
1 polymer ?
#
loop_
_entity_poly.entity_id
_entity_poly.type
_entity_poly.pdbx_seq_one_letter_code
_entity_poly.pdbx_strand_id
1 'polypeptide(L)'
;MTTVETAVGTTQSMVLNMGPQHPSTHGVLRVLLELEGENVIRAVPDIGYLHTGIEKSCEDKTYSQAITLTDRMDYLNPLGNNLVYCLAVEKLLGLEVPKRAQYIRVMLVELQRISSHLVWLGTHALDMGAMSLMLYCFREREEILKIFERFAGQRMMTSYIRIGGLALEPPAGWREHVKRFLDMMPPRIDEYEALLTKNPIWQGRLKGVGYISAEDLIALGTTGPGLRAAGVAFDNRKAFPYSSYEEFAFNVPTRTESDCYARYLVRVAEMRESVKIARQAMEKISDEGLIKTEAPGIIPPEREKMKTEMEALIYHFKIFTEGFSPPPGEAFVAVESPRGELGCFIASDGSPKPLRVHFRSPSFINLQALPKMVEGQLIADTVACIGTIDIVLGEVDR
;
A
#
# COMPACT_ATOMS: atom_id res chain seq x y z
N MET A 1 -13.33 38.00 2.78
CA MET A 1 -12.23 38.51 3.62
C MET A 1 -12.80 38.75 5.00
N THR A 2 -12.36 37.99 5.97
CA THR A 2 -12.75 38.18 7.37
C THR A 2 -11.57 38.86 8.07
N THR A 3 -11.81 40.05 8.62
CA THR A 3 -10.81 40.81 9.38
C THR A 3 -10.89 40.42 10.84
N VAL A 4 -9.78 39.94 11.40
CA VAL A 4 -9.63 39.70 12.84
C VAL A 4 -8.78 40.86 13.40
N GLU A 5 -9.35 41.65 14.30
CA GLU A 5 -8.61 42.71 14.98
C GLU A 5 -7.79 42.10 16.13
N THR A 6 -6.49 42.11 15.99
CA THR A 6 -5.56 41.86 17.10
C THR A 6 -4.91 43.17 17.54
N ALA A 7 -4.50 43.30 18.79
CA ALA A 7 -4.01 44.53 19.42
C ALA A 7 -2.77 45.17 18.77
N VAL A 8 -2.26 44.69 17.67
CA VAL A 8 -1.07 45.17 16.92
C VAL A 8 -1.30 45.13 15.41
N GLY A 9 -2.47 45.59 14.93
CA GLY A 9 -2.75 45.75 13.50
C GLY A 9 -3.80 44.75 12.99
N THR A 10 -4.55 45.18 11.97
CA THR A 10 -5.52 44.34 11.25
C THR A 10 -4.75 43.34 10.40
N THR A 11 -4.68 42.08 10.84
CA THR A 11 -4.14 40.98 10.04
C THR A 11 -5.25 40.50 9.09
N GLN A 12 -5.00 40.50 7.76
CA GLN A 12 -5.93 39.94 6.80
C GLN A 12 -5.69 38.45 6.65
N SER A 13 -6.66 37.63 7.04
CA SER A 13 -6.64 36.20 6.73
C SER A 13 -7.16 35.95 5.30
N MET A 14 -6.55 35.00 4.60
CA MET A 14 -6.93 34.57 3.27
C MET A 14 -7.28 33.08 3.30
N VAL A 15 -8.38 32.72 2.64
CA VAL A 15 -8.74 31.30 2.43
C VAL A 15 -8.30 30.88 1.03
N LEU A 16 -7.48 29.85 0.96
CA LEU A 16 -6.96 29.28 -0.28
C LEU A 16 -7.45 27.84 -0.46
N ASN A 17 -7.93 27.51 -1.65
CA ASN A 17 -8.17 26.12 -2.06
C ASN A 17 -6.94 25.57 -2.77
N MET A 18 -6.25 24.62 -2.15
CA MET A 18 -5.17 23.88 -2.77
C MET A 18 -5.73 22.56 -3.31
N GLY A 19 -5.82 22.43 -4.64
CA GLY A 19 -6.49 21.31 -5.31
C GLY A 19 -8.01 21.49 -5.49
N PRO A 20 -8.76 20.47 -5.96
CA PRO A 20 -8.29 19.10 -6.20
C PRO A 20 -7.32 18.95 -7.39
N GLN A 21 -7.44 19.79 -8.43
CA GLN A 21 -6.54 19.75 -9.58
C GLN A 21 -5.25 20.54 -9.27
N HIS A 22 -4.33 19.91 -8.58
CA HIS A 22 -3.00 20.46 -8.30
C HIS A 22 -1.97 19.31 -8.28
N PRO A 23 -0.78 19.45 -8.87
CA PRO A 23 0.23 18.38 -8.91
C PRO A 23 0.58 17.83 -7.52
N SER A 24 0.82 18.71 -6.56
CA SER A 24 1.23 18.33 -5.19
C SER A 24 0.09 17.77 -4.32
N THR A 25 -1.16 17.77 -4.80
CA THR A 25 -2.32 17.14 -4.14
C THR A 25 -2.73 15.83 -4.80
N HIS A 26 -1.81 15.20 -5.53
CA HIS A 26 -2.03 13.95 -6.25
C HIS A 26 -3.23 14.01 -7.24
N GLY A 27 -3.64 15.23 -7.63
CA GLY A 27 -4.66 15.52 -8.63
C GLY A 27 -6.12 15.46 -8.15
N VAL A 28 -6.39 14.93 -6.94
CA VAL A 28 -7.75 14.71 -6.44
C VAL A 28 -7.95 14.98 -4.94
N LEU A 29 -6.94 15.43 -4.21
CA LEU A 29 -7.08 15.95 -2.86
C LEU A 29 -7.32 17.46 -2.89
N ARG A 30 -8.34 17.93 -2.22
CA ARG A 30 -8.54 19.34 -1.90
C ARG A 30 -8.12 19.60 -0.46
N VAL A 31 -7.30 20.63 -0.25
CA VAL A 31 -6.98 21.12 1.09
C VAL A 31 -7.43 22.56 1.17
N LEU A 32 -8.35 22.86 2.07
CA LEU A 32 -8.76 24.21 2.39
C LEU A 32 -7.76 24.77 3.41
N LEU A 33 -7.01 25.80 3.01
CA LEU A 33 -6.02 26.47 3.85
C LEU A 33 -6.51 27.85 4.24
N GLU A 34 -6.45 28.15 5.53
CA GLU A 34 -6.58 29.51 6.05
C GLU A 34 -5.19 30.04 6.35
N LEU A 35 -4.83 31.15 5.74
CA LEU A 35 -3.49 31.71 5.73
C LEU A 35 -3.46 33.10 6.37
N GLU A 36 -2.39 33.38 7.11
CA GLU A 36 -1.97 34.70 7.53
C GLU A 36 -0.61 35.02 6.90
N GLY A 37 -0.61 35.80 5.81
CA GLY A 37 0.54 35.90 4.93
C GLY A 37 0.86 34.53 4.27
N GLU A 38 2.04 34.01 4.53
CA GLU A 38 2.46 32.65 4.08
C GLU A 38 2.30 31.57 5.14
N ASN A 39 1.89 31.94 6.37
CA ASN A 39 1.71 30.97 7.45
C ASN A 39 0.33 30.32 7.37
N VAL A 40 0.29 29.01 7.55
CA VAL A 40 -0.94 28.20 7.62
C VAL A 40 -1.50 28.29 9.04
N ILE A 41 -2.68 28.90 9.18
CA ILE A 41 -3.41 28.97 10.46
C ILE A 41 -4.26 27.74 10.66
N ARG A 42 -4.87 27.25 9.57
CA ARG A 42 -5.74 26.08 9.61
C ARG A 42 -5.68 25.35 8.29
N ALA A 43 -5.71 24.03 8.34
CA ALA A 43 -5.79 23.15 7.18
C ALA A 43 -6.92 22.16 7.34
N VAL A 44 -7.76 22.02 6.31
CA VAL A 44 -8.87 21.05 6.30
C VAL A 44 -8.76 20.23 5.02
N PRO A 45 -8.35 18.97 5.10
CA PRO A 45 -8.40 18.06 3.94
C PRO A 45 -9.86 17.74 3.60
N ASP A 46 -10.20 17.82 2.33
CA ASP A 46 -11.52 17.53 1.76
C ASP A 46 -11.34 16.41 0.74
N ILE A 47 -12.00 15.28 0.97
CA ILE A 47 -11.84 14.02 0.24
C ILE A 47 -13.14 13.63 -0.47
N GLY A 48 -13.09 12.55 -1.27
CA GLY A 48 -14.27 12.03 -1.97
C GLY A 48 -14.25 12.23 -3.48
N TYR A 49 -13.26 12.96 -4.01
CA TYR A 49 -13.18 13.26 -5.44
C TYR A 49 -12.79 12.02 -6.30
N LEU A 50 -12.34 10.93 -5.67
CA LEU A 50 -12.05 9.64 -6.31
C LEU A 50 -12.92 8.51 -5.74
N HIS A 51 -14.04 8.83 -5.08
CA HIS A 51 -14.92 7.82 -4.54
C HIS A 51 -15.64 7.05 -5.65
N THR A 52 -15.42 5.72 -5.67
CA THR A 52 -16.00 4.82 -6.68
C THR A 52 -16.89 3.74 -6.06
N GLY A 53 -17.07 3.76 -4.75
CA GLY A 53 -17.94 2.82 -4.02
C GLY A 53 -17.42 1.38 -4.06
N ILE A 54 -16.11 1.18 -3.96
CA ILE A 54 -15.47 -0.14 -4.04
C ILE A 54 -16.03 -1.10 -2.99
N GLU A 55 -16.18 -0.66 -1.74
CA GLU A 55 -16.73 -1.49 -0.66
C GLU A 55 -18.15 -1.96 -0.99
N LYS A 56 -19.01 -1.05 -1.45
CA LYS A 56 -20.40 -1.37 -1.83
C LYS A 56 -20.47 -2.24 -3.07
N SER A 57 -19.58 -2.02 -4.03
CA SER A 57 -19.47 -2.84 -5.23
C SER A 57 -19.01 -4.27 -4.92
N CYS A 58 -18.15 -4.46 -3.90
CA CYS A 58 -17.76 -5.79 -3.42
C CYS A 58 -18.96 -6.57 -2.87
N GLU A 59 -19.90 -5.92 -2.20
CA GLU A 59 -21.12 -6.54 -1.66
C GLU A 59 -22.06 -7.06 -2.76
N ASP A 60 -21.98 -6.50 -3.98
CA ASP A 60 -22.79 -6.94 -5.13
C ASP A 60 -22.11 -8.01 -6.02
N LYS A 61 -20.85 -8.32 -5.77
CA LYS A 61 -20.06 -9.29 -6.52
C LYS A 61 -19.84 -10.58 -5.72
N THR A 62 -19.57 -11.69 -6.41
CA THR A 62 -19.10 -12.90 -5.72
C THR A 62 -17.72 -12.65 -5.10
N TYR A 63 -17.35 -13.43 -4.07
CA TYR A 63 -16.05 -13.31 -3.41
C TYR A 63 -14.86 -13.34 -4.39
N SER A 64 -14.94 -14.17 -5.44
CA SER A 64 -13.88 -14.24 -6.46
C SER A 64 -13.85 -13.01 -7.38
N GLN A 65 -15.00 -12.43 -7.71
CA GLN A 65 -15.09 -11.25 -8.57
C GLN A 65 -14.63 -9.98 -7.84
N ALA A 66 -14.89 -9.87 -6.54
CA ALA A 66 -14.51 -8.73 -5.72
C ALA A 66 -12.99 -8.50 -5.66
N ILE A 67 -12.16 -9.55 -5.86
CA ILE A 67 -10.69 -9.43 -5.92
C ILE A 67 -10.25 -8.37 -6.94
N THR A 68 -10.91 -8.29 -8.08
CA THR A 68 -10.54 -7.33 -9.14
C THR A 68 -10.80 -5.87 -8.75
N LEU A 69 -11.70 -5.63 -7.81
CA LEU A 69 -11.99 -4.30 -7.30
C LEU A 69 -10.90 -3.84 -6.31
N THR A 70 -10.36 -4.78 -5.52
CA THR A 70 -9.33 -4.45 -4.52
C THR A 70 -8.05 -3.94 -5.15
N ASP A 71 -7.68 -4.39 -6.35
CA ASP A 71 -6.51 -3.87 -7.09
C ASP A 71 -6.51 -2.35 -7.23
N ARG A 72 -7.70 -1.74 -7.29
CA ARG A 72 -7.91 -0.33 -7.64
C ARG A 72 -7.99 0.60 -6.44
N MET A 73 -7.97 0.07 -5.22
CA MET A 73 -7.94 0.89 -4.00
C MET A 73 -6.58 1.61 -3.90
N ASP A 74 -5.56 0.92 -3.50
CA ASP A 74 -4.19 1.40 -3.62
C ASP A 74 -3.59 0.84 -4.92
N TYR A 75 -3.67 1.60 -5.99
CA TYR A 75 -3.18 1.18 -7.31
C TYR A 75 -1.64 1.09 -7.39
N LEU A 76 -0.92 1.53 -6.36
CA LEU A 76 0.52 1.32 -6.20
C LEU A 76 0.85 0.07 -5.38
N ASN A 77 -0.16 -0.59 -4.77
CA ASN A 77 -0.01 -1.80 -3.98
C ASN A 77 -1.11 -2.85 -4.28
N PRO A 78 -1.43 -3.16 -5.53
CA PRO A 78 -2.51 -4.10 -5.88
C PRO A 78 -2.34 -5.47 -5.23
N LEU A 79 -1.12 -6.02 -5.22
CA LEU A 79 -0.85 -7.33 -4.62
C LEU A 79 -1.09 -7.37 -3.11
N GLY A 80 -0.77 -6.28 -2.39
CA GLY A 80 -1.09 -6.16 -0.97
C GLY A 80 -2.58 -6.08 -0.69
N ASN A 81 -3.33 -5.37 -1.55
CA ASN A 81 -4.78 -5.28 -1.48
C ASN A 81 -5.45 -6.65 -1.73
N ASN A 82 -5.00 -7.37 -2.77
CA ASN A 82 -5.48 -8.73 -3.01
C ASN A 82 -5.15 -9.65 -1.83
N LEU A 83 -3.94 -9.52 -1.26
CA LEU A 83 -3.50 -10.34 -0.16
C LEU A 83 -4.40 -10.19 1.06
N VAL A 84 -4.67 -8.97 1.52
CA VAL A 84 -5.50 -8.75 2.71
C VAL A 84 -6.93 -9.27 2.52
N TYR A 85 -7.51 -9.06 1.34
CA TYR A 85 -8.83 -9.57 1.01
C TYR A 85 -8.85 -11.10 0.97
N CYS A 86 -7.90 -11.72 0.26
CA CYS A 86 -7.80 -13.18 0.17
C CYS A 86 -7.61 -13.82 1.56
N LEU A 87 -6.72 -13.26 2.40
CA LEU A 87 -6.51 -13.75 3.76
C LEU A 87 -7.78 -13.65 4.63
N ALA A 88 -8.58 -12.59 4.48
CA ALA A 88 -9.83 -12.46 5.21
C ALA A 88 -10.86 -13.51 4.79
N VAL A 89 -10.98 -13.78 3.48
CA VAL A 89 -11.86 -14.84 2.96
C VAL A 89 -11.34 -16.22 3.33
N GLU A 90 -10.02 -16.46 3.23
CA GLU A 90 -9.37 -17.72 3.62
C GLU A 90 -9.60 -18.02 5.10
N LYS A 91 -9.50 -16.99 5.98
CA LYS A 91 -9.82 -17.11 7.41
C LYS A 91 -11.28 -17.47 7.65
N LEU A 92 -12.21 -16.86 6.91
CA LEU A 92 -13.65 -17.15 7.01
C LEU A 92 -13.97 -18.59 6.58
N LEU A 93 -13.26 -19.10 5.57
CA LEU A 93 -13.42 -20.46 5.04
C LEU A 93 -12.61 -21.51 5.82
N GLY A 94 -11.69 -21.11 6.69
CA GLY A 94 -10.76 -22.02 7.36
C GLY A 94 -9.77 -22.68 6.39
N LEU A 95 -9.39 -22.03 5.31
CA LEU A 95 -8.49 -22.56 4.30
C LEU A 95 -7.02 -22.33 4.67
N GLU A 96 -6.21 -23.37 4.57
CA GLU A 96 -4.75 -23.26 4.68
C GLU A 96 -4.12 -23.17 3.28
N VAL A 97 -3.30 -22.14 3.08
CA VAL A 97 -2.60 -21.90 1.81
C VAL A 97 -1.27 -22.66 1.80
N PRO A 98 -0.91 -23.37 0.71
CA PRO A 98 0.36 -24.06 0.61
C PRO A 98 1.56 -23.14 0.86
N LYS A 99 2.58 -23.63 1.58
CA LYS A 99 3.79 -22.85 1.93
C LYS A 99 4.47 -22.23 0.70
N ARG A 100 4.56 -22.98 -0.40
CA ARG A 100 5.13 -22.48 -1.66
C ARG A 100 4.40 -21.24 -2.14
N ALA A 101 3.06 -21.24 -2.12
CA ALA A 101 2.25 -20.08 -2.49
C ALA A 101 2.43 -18.92 -1.52
N GLN A 102 2.56 -19.19 -0.22
CA GLN A 102 2.83 -18.13 0.78
C GLN A 102 4.17 -17.42 0.51
N TYR A 103 5.24 -18.16 0.23
CA TYR A 103 6.56 -17.56 -0.08
C TYR A 103 6.52 -16.73 -1.37
N ILE A 104 5.80 -17.19 -2.41
CA ILE A 104 5.61 -16.41 -3.64
C ILE A 104 4.82 -15.13 -3.36
N ARG A 105 3.74 -15.20 -2.55
CA ARG A 105 2.97 -14.02 -2.12
C ARG A 105 3.88 -13.00 -1.43
N VAL A 106 4.68 -13.43 -0.45
CA VAL A 106 5.61 -12.56 0.28
C VAL A 106 6.61 -11.92 -0.66
N MET A 107 7.26 -12.70 -1.53
CA MET A 107 8.24 -12.18 -2.49
C MET A 107 7.62 -11.08 -3.38
N LEU A 108 6.44 -11.33 -3.93
CA LEU A 108 5.78 -10.37 -4.83
C LEU A 108 5.28 -9.13 -4.10
N VAL A 109 4.75 -9.28 -2.89
CA VAL A 109 4.29 -8.14 -2.07
C VAL A 109 5.46 -7.26 -1.63
N GLU A 110 6.63 -7.84 -1.31
CA GLU A 110 7.81 -7.03 -0.99
C GLU A 110 8.40 -6.34 -2.23
N LEU A 111 8.37 -6.96 -3.40
CA LEU A 111 8.68 -6.26 -4.66
C LEU A 111 7.70 -5.11 -4.93
N GLN A 112 6.42 -5.32 -4.63
CA GLN A 112 5.40 -4.27 -4.73
C GLN A 112 5.65 -3.13 -3.75
N ARG A 113 6.08 -3.41 -2.53
CA ARG A 113 6.49 -2.38 -1.55
C ARG A 113 7.63 -1.53 -2.08
N ILE A 114 8.67 -2.15 -2.65
CA ILE A 114 9.77 -1.42 -3.30
C ILE A 114 9.22 -0.54 -4.43
N SER A 115 8.37 -1.09 -5.30
CA SER A 115 7.75 -0.35 -6.40
C SER A 115 6.95 0.86 -5.92
N SER A 116 6.20 0.73 -4.83
CA SER A 116 5.42 1.80 -4.22
C SER A 116 6.33 2.90 -3.64
N HIS A 117 7.35 2.52 -2.88
CA HIS A 117 8.31 3.48 -2.32
C HIS A 117 9.13 4.20 -3.40
N LEU A 118 9.40 3.56 -4.55
CA LEU A 118 10.03 4.22 -5.69
C LEU A 118 9.14 5.30 -6.31
N VAL A 119 7.84 5.06 -6.45
CA VAL A 119 6.91 6.10 -6.93
C VAL A 119 6.86 7.25 -5.94
N TRP A 120 6.69 6.94 -4.65
CA TRP A 120 6.69 7.96 -3.60
C TRP A 120 7.97 8.80 -3.62
N LEU A 121 9.14 8.17 -3.65
CA LEU A 121 10.42 8.87 -3.65
C LEU A 121 10.58 9.76 -4.89
N GLY A 122 10.21 9.24 -6.06
CA GLY A 122 10.29 9.98 -7.33
C GLY A 122 9.38 11.20 -7.35
N THR A 123 8.12 11.07 -6.96
CA THR A 123 7.15 12.17 -6.95
C THR A 123 7.44 13.20 -5.86
N HIS A 124 7.78 12.75 -4.65
CA HIS A 124 8.17 13.65 -3.56
C HIS A 124 9.44 14.45 -3.88
N ALA A 125 10.43 13.81 -4.52
CA ALA A 125 11.63 14.49 -4.98
C ALA A 125 11.33 15.50 -6.11
N LEU A 126 10.42 15.17 -7.01
CA LEU A 126 9.95 16.09 -8.05
C LEU A 126 9.30 17.33 -7.44
N ASP A 127 8.43 17.18 -6.45
CA ASP A 127 7.79 18.28 -5.73
C ASP A 127 8.82 19.20 -5.04
N MET A 128 9.96 18.64 -4.62
CA MET A 128 11.07 19.39 -4.02
C MET A 128 12.10 19.87 -5.07
N GLY A 129 11.82 19.73 -6.37
CA GLY A 129 12.65 20.23 -7.47
C GLY A 129 13.72 19.25 -7.98
N ALA A 130 13.80 18.03 -7.46
CA ALA A 130 14.78 17.01 -7.88
C ALA A 130 14.23 16.10 -8.98
N MET A 131 13.91 16.66 -10.15
CA MET A 131 13.27 15.96 -11.28
C MET A 131 14.04 14.73 -11.77
N SER A 132 15.36 14.77 -11.78
CA SER A 132 16.18 13.65 -12.27
C SER A 132 15.93 12.36 -11.50
N LEU A 133 15.67 12.47 -10.19
CA LEU A 133 15.42 11.31 -9.34
C LEU A 133 14.13 10.59 -9.71
N MET A 134 13.09 11.32 -10.13
CA MET A 134 11.87 10.70 -10.63
C MET A 134 12.18 9.74 -11.79
N LEU A 135 12.99 10.19 -12.75
CA LEU A 135 13.36 9.35 -13.89
C LEU A 135 14.14 8.10 -13.47
N TYR A 136 15.04 8.20 -12.48
CA TYR A 136 15.78 7.06 -11.96
C TYR A 136 14.86 6.08 -11.21
N CYS A 137 14.00 6.56 -10.32
CA CYS A 137 13.05 5.70 -9.62
C CYS A 137 12.12 4.95 -10.57
N PHE A 138 11.65 5.61 -11.63
CA PHE A 138 10.78 4.98 -12.63
C PHE A 138 11.53 3.97 -13.52
N ARG A 139 12.82 4.16 -13.75
CA ARG A 139 13.68 3.19 -14.44
C ARG A 139 13.74 1.85 -13.68
N GLU A 140 14.00 1.88 -12.37
CA GLU A 140 14.03 0.66 -11.55
C GLU A 140 12.62 0.08 -11.34
N ARG A 141 11.61 0.93 -11.19
CA ARG A 141 10.23 0.48 -11.09
C ARG A 141 9.79 -0.31 -12.33
N GLU A 142 10.24 0.10 -13.51
CA GLU A 142 9.94 -0.60 -14.76
C GLU A 142 10.41 -2.06 -14.74
N GLU A 143 11.54 -2.37 -14.14
CA GLU A 143 12.02 -3.75 -14.01
C GLU A 143 11.10 -4.60 -13.11
N ILE A 144 10.51 -4.01 -12.05
CA ILE A 144 9.50 -4.69 -11.23
C ILE A 144 8.23 -4.95 -12.02
N LEU A 145 7.76 -3.96 -12.79
CA LEU A 145 6.55 -4.11 -13.62
C LEU A 145 6.71 -5.20 -14.68
N LYS A 146 7.91 -5.37 -15.25
CA LYS A 146 8.22 -6.49 -16.16
C LYS A 146 8.17 -7.85 -15.45
N ILE A 147 8.57 -7.91 -14.18
CA ILE A 147 8.42 -9.13 -13.38
C ILE A 147 6.93 -9.44 -13.20
N PHE A 148 6.11 -8.46 -12.79
CA PHE A 148 4.67 -8.65 -12.61
C PHE A 148 3.97 -9.06 -13.90
N GLU A 149 4.33 -8.44 -15.03
CA GLU A 149 3.80 -8.81 -16.35
C GLU A 149 4.10 -10.27 -16.68
N ARG A 150 5.29 -10.78 -16.36
CA ARG A 150 5.63 -12.20 -16.58
C ARG A 150 4.82 -13.15 -15.70
N PHE A 151 4.55 -12.77 -14.43
CA PHE A 151 3.78 -13.60 -13.49
C PHE A 151 2.28 -13.58 -13.80
N ALA A 152 1.72 -12.44 -14.15
CA ALA A 152 0.27 -12.21 -14.21
C ALA A 152 -0.26 -11.85 -15.59
N GLY A 153 0.60 -11.60 -16.57
CA GLY A 153 0.20 -11.06 -17.88
C GLY A 153 -0.17 -9.58 -17.86
N GLN A 154 -0.06 -8.92 -16.70
CA GLN A 154 -0.37 -7.50 -16.49
C GLN A 154 0.70 -6.82 -15.64
N ARG A 155 0.95 -5.54 -15.93
CA ARG A 155 2.01 -4.75 -15.29
C ARG A 155 1.62 -4.23 -13.90
N MET A 156 0.36 -3.87 -13.69
CA MET A 156 -0.12 -3.21 -12.46
C MET A 156 -1.27 -3.97 -11.80
N MET A 157 -2.46 -3.98 -12.36
CA MET A 157 -3.66 -4.59 -11.77
C MET A 157 -3.65 -6.09 -12.00
N THR A 158 -2.82 -6.81 -11.26
CA THR A 158 -2.43 -8.18 -11.57
C THR A 158 -3.47 -9.22 -11.20
N SER A 159 -4.26 -8.97 -10.13
CA SER A 159 -5.17 -9.96 -9.53
C SER A 159 -4.54 -11.37 -9.44
N TYR A 160 -3.23 -11.44 -9.18
CA TYR A 160 -2.46 -12.69 -9.20
C TYR A 160 -2.64 -13.51 -7.93
N ILE A 161 -2.73 -12.84 -6.77
CA ILE A 161 -3.06 -13.48 -5.49
C ILE A 161 -4.55 -13.77 -5.50
N ARG A 162 -4.90 -15.03 -5.27
CA ARG A 162 -6.28 -15.53 -5.27
C ARG A 162 -6.58 -16.23 -3.95
N ILE A 163 -7.86 -16.37 -3.65
CA ILE A 163 -8.34 -17.16 -2.51
C ILE A 163 -7.79 -18.59 -2.63
N GLY A 164 -7.14 -19.05 -1.57
CA GLY A 164 -6.51 -20.37 -1.49
C GLY A 164 -5.19 -20.53 -2.24
N GLY A 165 -4.58 -19.44 -2.77
CA GLY A 165 -3.27 -19.54 -3.42
C GLY A 165 -2.98 -18.46 -4.46
N LEU A 166 -2.58 -18.86 -5.66
CA LEU A 166 -2.15 -18.00 -6.75
C LEU A 166 -2.93 -18.33 -8.04
N ALA A 167 -3.00 -17.37 -8.95
CA ALA A 167 -3.72 -17.54 -10.22
C ALA A 167 -3.04 -18.56 -11.13
N LEU A 168 -1.72 -18.48 -11.29
CA LEU A 168 -0.92 -19.24 -12.25
C LEU A 168 0.40 -19.69 -11.60
N GLU A 169 1.00 -20.74 -12.14
CA GLU A 169 2.38 -21.12 -11.83
C GLU A 169 3.35 -20.01 -12.21
N PRO A 170 4.43 -19.83 -11.42
CA PRO A 170 5.51 -18.92 -11.80
C PRO A 170 6.07 -19.27 -13.18
N PRO A 171 6.32 -18.28 -14.05
CA PRO A 171 6.78 -18.53 -15.41
C PRO A 171 8.22 -19.05 -15.44
N ALA A 172 8.58 -19.79 -16.48
CA ALA A 172 9.95 -20.27 -16.65
C ALA A 172 10.96 -19.11 -16.61
N GLY A 173 12.10 -19.28 -15.94
CA GLY A 173 13.16 -18.29 -15.83
C GLY A 173 12.85 -17.11 -14.88
N TRP A 174 11.80 -17.18 -14.09
CA TRP A 174 11.42 -16.10 -13.17
C TRP A 174 12.51 -15.78 -12.13
N ARG A 175 13.21 -16.82 -11.65
CA ARG A 175 14.25 -16.67 -10.62
C ARG A 175 15.39 -15.76 -11.06
N GLU A 176 15.87 -15.91 -12.30
CA GLU A 176 16.92 -15.10 -12.86
C GLU A 176 16.53 -13.63 -12.97
N HIS A 177 15.26 -13.36 -13.32
CA HIS A 177 14.76 -11.99 -13.42
C HIS A 177 14.64 -11.34 -12.05
N VAL A 178 14.04 -12.05 -11.08
CA VAL A 178 13.94 -11.56 -9.71
C VAL A 178 15.30 -11.38 -9.08
N LYS A 179 16.22 -12.37 -9.23
CA LYS A 179 17.58 -12.29 -8.71
C LYS A 179 18.32 -11.09 -9.28
N ARG A 180 18.26 -10.88 -10.60
CA ARG A 180 18.91 -9.73 -11.26
C ARG A 180 18.41 -8.40 -10.70
N PHE A 181 17.10 -8.27 -10.48
CA PHE A 181 16.52 -7.08 -9.87
C PHE A 181 17.00 -6.89 -8.42
N LEU A 182 16.96 -7.95 -7.60
CA LEU A 182 17.40 -7.90 -6.20
C LEU A 182 18.89 -7.63 -6.05
N ASP A 183 19.72 -8.02 -7.02
CA ASP A 183 21.16 -7.70 -7.03
C ASP A 183 21.43 -6.26 -7.49
N MET A 184 20.59 -5.73 -8.37
CA MET A 184 20.67 -4.36 -8.88
C MET A 184 20.21 -3.32 -7.86
N MET A 185 19.18 -3.63 -7.05
CA MET A 185 18.47 -2.62 -6.25
C MET A 185 19.32 -1.98 -5.14
N PRO A 186 20.15 -2.71 -4.36
CA PRO A 186 20.95 -2.08 -3.29
C PRO A 186 21.85 -0.93 -3.77
N PRO A 187 22.68 -1.08 -4.81
CA PRO A 187 23.49 0.04 -5.32
C PRO A 187 22.64 1.19 -5.89
N ARG A 188 21.40 0.93 -6.36
CA ARG A 188 20.49 1.99 -6.78
C ARG A 188 19.96 2.79 -5.59
N ILE A 189 19.67 2.13 -4.48
CA ILE A 189 19.29 2.83 -3.24
C ILE A 189 20.46 3.69 -2.76
N ASP A 190 21.72 3.20 -2.84
CA ASP A 190 22.91 3.99 -2.50
C ASP A 190 23.04 5.23 -3.40
N GLU A 191 22.74 5.11 -4.69
CA GLU A 191 22.71 6.23 -5.65
C GLU A 191 21.66 7.29 -5.24
N TYR A 192 20.44 6.87 -4.84
CA TYR A 192 19.41 7.81 -4.37
C TYR A 192 19.83 8.52 -3.09
N GLU A 193 20.41 7.80 -2.12
CA GLU A 193 20.91 8.41 -0.88
C GLU A 193 22.07 9.38 -1.14
N ALA A 194 22.96 9.06 -2.06
CA ALA A 194 24.05 9.96 -2.45
C ALA A 194 23.54 11.29 -3.04
N LEU A 195 22.44 11.24 -3.79
CA LEU A 195 21.83 12.43 -4.40
C LEU A 195 21.03 13.28 -3.39
N LEU A 196 20.33 12.64 -2.44
CA LEU A 196 19.34 13.32 -1.57
C LEU A 196 19.80 13.47 -0.13
N THR A 197 20.29 12.40 0.52
CA THR A 197 20.43 12.36 1.98
C THR A 197 21.30 13.49 2.54
N LYS A 198 22.38 13.85 1.86
CA LYS A 198 23.27 14.94 2.26
C LYS A 198 23.05 16.24 1.49
N ASN A 199 22.06 16.29 0.62
CA ASN A 199 21.77 17.48 -0.17
C ASN A 199 21.21 18.59 0.75
N PRO A 200 21.81 19.79 0.78
CA PRO A 200 21.39 20.85 1.68
C PRO A 200 19.97 21.36 1.39
N ILE A 201 19.53 21.38 0.11
CA ILE A 201 18.17 21.78 -0.26
C ILE A 201 17.18 20.76 0.30
N TRP A 202 17.44 19.46 0.09
CA TRP A 202 16.60 18.38 0.60
C TRP A 202 16.48 18.42 2.12
N GLN A 203 17.60 18.58 2.81
CA GLN A 203 17.61 18.71 4.27
C GLN A 203 16.88 19.97 4.74
N GLY A 204 17.14 21.11 4.09
CA GLY A 204 16.51 22.39 4.46
C GLY A 204 15.00 22.40 4.25
N ARG A 205 14.49 21.60 3.29
CA ARG A 205 13.05 21.48 3.00
C ARG A 205 12.32 20.46 3.86
N LEU A 206 13.01 19.53 4.51
CA LEU A 206 12.37 18.39 5.17
C LEU A 206 12.70 18.27 6.67
N LYS A 207 13.87 18.73 7.13
CA LYS A 207 14.24 18.67 8.56
C LYS A 207 13.45 19.68 9.38
N GLY A 208 12.82 19.20 10.44
CA GLY A 208 11.97 20.00 11.33
C GLY A 208 10.61 20.39 10.71
N VAL A 209 10.36 20.02 9.44
CA VAL A 209 9.09 20.28 8.77
C VAL A 209 8.12 19.13 9.02
N GLY A 210 6.84 19.44 9.28
CA GLY A 210 5.80 18.46 9.50
C GLY A 210 6.05 17.55 10.71
N TYR A 211 6.62 18.11 11.78
CA TYR A 211 6.79 17.40 13.05
C TYR A 211 5.42 17.07 13.66
N ILE A 212 5.29 15.87 14.21
CA ILE A 212 4.13 15.45 15.00
C ILE A 212 4.58 14.44 16.06
N SER A 213 4.07 14.57 17.28
CA SER A 213 4.47 13.69 18.39
C SER A 213 4.00 12.24 18.18
N ALA A 214 4.71 11.27 18.76
CA ALA A 214 4.29 9.88 18.75
C ALA A 214 2.91 9.68 19.41
N GLU A 215 2.63 10.43 20.48
CA GLU A 215 1.36 10.40 21.20
C GLU A 215 0.20 10.84 20.30
N ASP A 216 0.37 11.94 19.56
CA ASP A 216 -0.62 12.41 18.60
C ASP A 216 -0.85 11.43 17.45
N LEU A 217 0.23 10.83 16.92
CA LEU A 217 0.12 9.83 15.85
C LEU A 217 -0.65 8.60 16.32
N ILE A 218 -0.39 8.13 17.55
CA ILE A 218 -1.13 7.01 18.14
C ILE A 218 -2.59 7.39 18.37
N ALA A 219 -2.87 8.58 18.91
CA ALA A 219 -4.23 9.06 19.15
C ALA A 219 -5.06 9.20 17.86
N LEU A 220 -4.39 9.56 16.74
CA LEU A 220 -5.01 9.61 15.41
C LEU A 220 -5.12 8.22 14.73
N GLY A 221 -4.54 7.17 15.33
CA GLY A 221 -4.51 5.83 14.74
C GLY A 221 -3.55 5.68 13.55
N THR A 222 -2.60 6.59 13.37
CA THR A 222 -1.59 6.57 12.32
C THR A 222 -0.72 5.33 12.45
N THR A 223 -0.34 4.73 11.32
CA THR A 223 0.48 3.51 11.25
C THR A 223 1.55 3.65 10.16
N GLY A 224 2.41 2.63 10.04
CA GLY A 224 3.40 2.56 8.97
C GLY A 224 4.60 3.49 9.15
N PRO A 225 5.23 3.95 8.07
CA PRO A 225 6.44 4.77 8.11
C PRO A 225 6.29 6.05 8.92
N GLY A 226 5.08 6.65 8.95
CA GLY A 226 4.79 7.84 9.78
C GLY A 226 5.00 7.57 11.26
N LEU A 227 4.43 6.50 11.78
CA LEU A 227 4.55 6.11 13.19
C LEU A 227 5.97 5.63 13.53
N ARG A 228 6.61 4.87 12.62
CA ARG A 228 7.99 4.40 12.79
C ARG A 228 9.01 5.55 12.81
N ALA A 229 8.74 6.63 12.09
CA ALA A 229 9.57 7.84 12.13
C ALA A 229 9.50 8.58 13.48
N ALA A 230 8.47 8.33 14.29
CA ALA A 230 8.29 8.87 15.65
C ALA A 230 8.81 7.93 16.75
N GLY A 231 9.54 6.87 16.41
CA GLY A 231 10.18 5.95 17.38
C GLY A 231 9.38 4.70 17.72
N VAL A 232 8.16 4.55 17.22
CA VAL A 232 7.32 3.39 17.54
C VAL A 232 7.58 2.26 16.56
N ALA A 233 8.19 1.17 17.02
CA ALA A 233 8.57 0.01 16.21
C ALA A 233 7.37 -0.94 15.98
N PHE A 234 6.26 -0.42 15.44
CA PHE A 234 5.10 -1.22 15.10
C PHE A 234 5.10 -1.59 13.62
N ASP A 235 4.98 -2.90 13.35
CA ASP A 235 4.90 -3.48 12.01
C ASP A 235 4.11 -4.80 12.09
N ASN A 236 3.01 -4.90 11.34
CA ASN A 236 2.14 -6.07 11.37
C ASN A 236 2.86 -7.36 10.96
N ARG A 237 3.90 -7.29 10.12
CA ARG A 237 4.71 -8.45 9.73
C ARG A 237 5.46 -9.09 10.90
N LYS A 238 5.70 -8.32 11.98
CA LYS A 238 6.36 -8.76 13.22
C LYS A 238 5.38 -8.96 14.37
N ALA A 239 4.42 -8.04 14.55
CA ALA A 239 3.48 -8.07 15.66
C ALA A 239 2.42 -9.15 15.48
N PHE A 240 1.93 -9.34 14.27
CA PHE A 240 0.88 -10.31 13.90
C PHE A 240 1.25 -10.97 12.57
N PRO A 241 2.24 -11.88 12.56
CA PRO A 241 2.75 -12.49 11.33
C PRO A 241 1.65 -13.19 10.51
N TYR A 242 1.73 -13.05 9.21
CA TYR A 242 0.85 -13.69 8.23
C TYR A 242 1.68 -14.19 7.05
N SER A 243 1.15 -15.14 6.28
CA SER A 243 1.80 -15.68 5.06
C SER A 243 3.28 -16.05 5.26
N SER A 244 3.62 -16.64 6.41
CA SER A 244 4.98 -17.08 6.77
C SER A 244 6.01 -15.96 6.99
N TYR A 245 5.60 -14.72 7.28
CA TYR A 245 6.56 -13.64 7.61
C TYR A 245 7.41 -13.93 8.85
N GLU A 246 6.94 -14.79 9.76
CA GLU A 246 7.69 -15.27 10.95
C GLU A 246 8.98 -16.02 10.60
N GLU A 247 9.08 -16.53 9.37
CA GLU A 247 10.22 -17.29 8.91
C GLU A 247 11.33 -16.44 8.29
N PHE A 248 11.11 -15.12 8.13
CA PHE A 248 12.04 -14.21 7.50
C PHE A 248 12.73 -13.28 8.50
N ALA A 249 14.04 -13.15 8.33
CA ALA A 249 14.86 -12.25 9.14
C ALA A 249 14.89 -10.85 8.54
N PHE A 250 14.33 -9.85 9.22
CA PHE A 250 14.39 -8.44 8.86
C PHE A 250 14.25 -7.56 10.08
N ASN A 251 14.65 -6.30 9.97
CA ASN A 251 14.51 -5.30 11.00
C ASN A 251 13.33 -4.37 10.69
N VAL A 252 12.75 -3.76 11.72
CA VAL A 252 11.78 -2.68 11.59
C VAL A 252 12.52 -1.36 11.71
N PRO A 253 12.72 -0.60 10.63
CA PRO A 253 13.43 0.67 10.69
C PRO A 253 12.63 1.71 11.48
N THR A 254 13.28 2.39 12.42
CA THR A 254 12.69 3.49 13.20
C THR A 254 13.58 4.71 13.22
N ARG A 255 12.98 5.88 13.46
CA ARG A 255 13.62 7.16 13.76
C ARG A 255 12.89 7.80 14.94
N THR A 256 13.39 8.90 15.47
CA THR A 256 12.81 9.59 16.63
C THR A 256 12.46 11.05 16.33
N GLU A 257 12.96 11.58 15.22
CA GLU A 257 12.82 12.99 14.86
C GLU A 257 11.39 13.35 14.41
N SER A 258 10.63 12.39 13.93
CA SER A 258 9.21 12.51 13.55
C SER A 258 8.88 13.64 12.56
N ASP A 259 9.82 14.06 11.76
CA ASP A 259 9.68 15.05 10.69
C ASP A 259 9.62 14.41 9.29
N CYS A 260 9.49 15.22 8.25
CA CYS A 260 9.48 14.75 6.87
C CYS A 260 10.77 14.01 6.50
N TYR A 261 11.91 14.47 7.03
CA TYR A 261 13.20 13.84 6.76
C TYR A 261 13.35 12.48 7.43
N ALA A 262 12.87 12.32 8.65
CA ALA A 262 12.85 11.03 9.34
C ALA A 262 11.97 10.01 8.59
N ARG A 263 10.79 10.43 8.12
CA ARG A 263 9.90 9.58 7.30
C ARG A 263 10.56 9.16 5.98
N TYR A 264 11.35 10.04 5.35
CA TYR A 264 12.17 9.69 4.18
C TYR A 264 13.19 8.61 4.52
N LEU A 265 13.96 8.77 5.59
CA LEU A 265 14.99 7.80 5.99
C LEU A 265 14.39 6.43 6.34
N VAL A 266 13.23 6.40 6.99
CA VAL A 266 12.52 5.14 7.31
C VAL A 266 12.18 4.40 6.01
N ARG A 267 11.56 5.06 5.03
CA ARG A 267 11.15 4.39 3.77
C ARG A 267 12.34 3.90 2.94
N VAL A 268 13.45 4.65 2.92
CA VAL A 268 14.67 4.20 2.26
C VAL A 268 15.22 2.93 2.94
N ALA A 269 15.22 2.89 4.27
CA ALA A 269 15.63 1.71 5.02
C ALA A 269 14.65 0.52 4.81
N GLU A 270 13.35 0.78 4.70
CA GLU A 270 12.34 -0.24 4.39
C GLU A 270 12.55 -0.87 3.00
N MET A 271 12.94 -0.10 1.99
CA MET A 271 13.31 -0.69 0.69
C MET A 271 14.46 -1.69 0.81
N ARG A 272 15.46 -1.43 1.64
CA ARG A 272 16.56 -2.36 1.89
C ARG A 272 16.11 -3.63 2.60
N GLU A 273 15.24 -3.50 3.59
CA GLU A 273 14.67 -4.65 4.30
C GLU A 273 13.75 -5.48 3.37
N SER A 274 12.98 -4.84 2.51
CA SER A 274 12.15 -5.52 1.49
C SER A 274 12.99 -6.33 0.50
N VAL A 275 14.16 -5.81 0.07
CA VAL A 275 15.11 -6.58 -0.75
C VAL A 275 15.60 -7.83 -0.02
N LYS A 276 15.89 -7.73 1.29
CA LYS A 276 16.31 -8.88 2.10
C LYS A 276 15.22 -9.93 2.23
N ILE A 277 13.97 -9.50 2.51
CA ILE A 277 12.82 -10.42 2.64
C ILE A 277 12.56 -11.11 1.30
N ALA A 278 12.49 -10.35 0.21
CA ALA A 278 12.22 -10.90 -1.12
C ALA A 278 13.29 -11.93 -1.54
N ARG A 279 14.57 -11.70 -1.19
CA ARG A 279 15.68 -12.63 -1.45
C ARG A 279 15.50 -13.93 -0.65
N GLN A 280 15.25 -13.83 0.64
CA GLN A 280 15.01 -15.00 1.50
C GLN A 280 13.78 -15.80 1.02
N ALA A 281 12.70 -15.10 0.64
CA ALA A 281 11.50 -15.75 0.12
C ALA A 281 11.82 -16.48 -1.20
N MET A 282 12.53 -15.83 -2.14
CA MET A 282 12.95 -16.46 -3.41
C MET A 282 13.77 -17.74 -3.19
N GLU A 283 14.65 -17.76 -2.19
CA GLU A 283 15.49 -18.91 -1.86
C GLU A 283 14.69 -20.07 -1.28
N LYS A 284 13.60 -19.78 -0.53
CA LYS A 284 12.72 -20.81 0.07
C LYS A 284 11.68 -21.38 -0.90
N ILE A 285 11.39 -20.72 -2.02
CA ILE A 285 10.43 -21.21 -3.01
C ILE A 285 11.01 -22.45 -3.68
N SER A 286 10.36 -23.61 -3.49
CA SER A 286 10.68 -24.86 -4.22
C SER A 286 10.19 -24.78 -5.66
N ASP A 287 10.81 -25.56 -6.55
CA ASP A 287 10.36 -25.67 -7.95
C ASP A 287 9.11 -26.54 -8.06
N GLU A 288 8.93 -27.46 -7.12
CA GLU A 288 7.79 -28.37 -7.03
C GLU A 288 6.87 -28.02 -5.85
N GLY A 289 5.62 -28.42 -5.93
CA GLY A 289 4.62 -28.24 -4.89
C GLY A 289 3.43 -27.40 -5.33
N LEU A 290 2.36 -27.48 -4.57
CA LEU A 290 1.09 -26.83 -4.86
C LEU A 290 1.22 -25.31 -4.70
N ILE A 291 0.59 -24.57 -5.61
CA ILE A 291 0.36 -23.12 -5.51
C ILE A 291 -1.08 -22.78 -5.13
N LYS A 292 -1.94 -23.77 -5.01
CA LYS A 292 -3.35 -23.65 -4.63
C LYS A 292 -3.71 -24.73 -3.65
N THR A 293 -4.57 -24.42 -2.70
CA THR A 293 -5.19 -25.40 -1.80
C THR A 293 -6.18 -26.27 -2.58
N GLU A 294 -6.27 -27.53 -2.25
CA GLU A 294 -7.29 -28.42 -2.79
C GLU A 294 -8.60 -28.21 -2.00
N ALA A 295 -9.54 -27.50 -2.59
CA ALA A 295 -10.87 -27.22 -2.03
C ALA A 295 -11.93 -27.25 -3.14
N PRO A 296 -12.45 -28.46 -3.47
CA PRO A 296 -13.47 -28.63 -4.49
C PRO A 296 -14.72 -27.77 -4.19
N GLY A 297 -15.24 -27.08 -5.22
CA GLY A 297 -16.38 -26.17 -5.07
C GLY A 297 -16.03 -24.75 -4.61
N ILE A 298 -14.80 -24.50 -4.13
CA ILE A 298 -14.30 -23.16 -3.74
C ILE A 298 -13.20 -22.71 -4.71
N ILE A 299 -12.23 -23.58 -4.96
CA ILE A 299 -11.08 -23.29 -5.82
C ILE A 299 -11.29 -23.95 -7.19
N PRO A 300 -11.09 -23.20 -8.28
CA PRO A 300 -11.25 -23.75 -9.63
C PRO A 300 -10.31 -24.93 -9.85
N PRO A 301 -10.80 -26.04 -10.41
CA PRO A 301 -9.99 -27.22 -10.73
C PRO A 301 -8.96 -26.91 -11.82
N GLU A 302 -7.97 -27.79 -11.94
CA GLU A 302 -6.98 -27.73 -13.02
C GLU A 302 -7.64 -27.89 -14.39
N ARG A 303 -7.13 -27.18 -15.40
CA ARG A 303 -7.71 -27.16 -16.75
C ARG A 303 -7.74 -28.54 -17.39
N GLU A 304 -6.75 -29.38 -17.16
CA GLU A 304 -6.69 -30.72 -17.72
C GLU A 304 -7.74 -31.65 -17.08
N LYS A 305 -7.97 -31.55 -15.78
CA LYS A 305 -9.03 -32.29 -15.09
C LYS A 305 -10.42 -31.96 -15.62
N MET A 306 -10.68 -30.69 -15.99
CA MET A 306 -11.96 -30.29 -16.59
C MET A 306 -12.24 -30.95 -17.92
N LYS A 307 -11.22 -31.44 -18.65
CA LYS A 307 -11.38 -32.14 -19.92
C LYS A 307 -11.69 -33.61 -19.78
N THR A 308 -11.35 -34.21 -18.64
CA THR A 308 -11.39 -35.66 -18.40
C THR A 308 -12.36 -36.10 -17.31
N GLU A 309 -12.66 -35.17 -16.35
CA GLU A 309 -13.48 -35.46 -15.18
C GLU A 309 -14.76 -34.61 -15.19
N MET A 310 -15.93 -35.26 -15.16
CA MET A 310 -17.21 -34.57 -15.15
C MET A 310 -17.41 -33.70 -13.91
N GLU A 311 -17.00 -34.16 -12.74
CA GLU A 311 -17.10 -33.40 -11.47
C GLU A 311 -16.30 -32.10 -11.54
N ALA A 312 -15.07 -32.16 -12.06
CA ALA A 312 -14.23 -30.98 -12.23
C ALA A 312 -14.89 -29.94 -13.14
N LEU A 313 -15.53 -30.36 -14.22
CA LEU A 313 -16.29 -29.49 -15.12
C LEU A 313 -17.48 -28.85 -14.43
N ILE A 314 -18.22 -29.61 -13.62
CA ILE A 314 -19.39 -29.12 -12.85
C ILE A 314 -18.93 -28.10 -11.80
N TYR A 315 -17.87 -28.38 -11.05
CA TYR A 315 -17.32 -27.42 -10.06
C TYR A 315 -16.84 -26.13 -10.73
N HIS A 316 -16.14 -26.23 -11.85
CA HIS A 316 -15.74 -25.06 -12.61
C HIS A 316 -16.96 -24.21 -13.02
N PHE A 317 -17.97 -24.84 -13.63
CA PHE A 317 -19.18 -24.14 -14.05
C PHE A 317 -19.87 -23.42 -12.88
N LYS A 318 -20.08 -24.12 -11.77
CA LYS A 318 -20.73 -23.54 -10.57
C LYS A 318 -19.95 -22.39 -9.96
N ILE A 319 -18.64 -22.53 -9.80
CA ILE A 319 -17.79 -21.47 -9.21
C ILE A 319 -17.86 -20.18 -10.04
N PHE A 320 -17.90 -20.28 -11.36
CA PHE A 320 -17.93 -19.11 -12.24
C PHE A 320 -19.32 -18.52 -12.45
N THR A 321 -20.40 -19.31 -12.35
CA THR A 321 -21.78 -18.83 -12.52
C THR A 321 -22.43 -18.41 -11.21
N GLU A 322 -22.27 -19.20 -10.15
CA GLU A 322 -22.95 -18.99 -8.86
C GLU A 322 -22.00 -18.42 -7.78
N GLY A 323 -20.70 -18.74 -7.88
CA GLY A 323 -19.73 -18.50 -6.82
C GLY A 323 -19.71 -19.64 -5.79
N PHE A 324 -19.05 -19.40 -4.66
CA PHE A 324 -19.06 -20.29 -3.50
C PHE A 324 -19.64 -19.55 -2.30
N SER A 325 -20.19 -20.29 -1.34
CA SER A 325 -20.85 -19.74 -0.15
C SER A 325 -20.01 -20.05 1.10
N PRO A 326 -19.31 -19.09 1.69
CA PRO A 326 -18.68 -19.25 2.98
C PRO A 326 -19.72 -19.47 4.09
N PRO A 327 -19.33 -20.10 5.23
CA PRO A 327 -20.25 -20.18 6.37
C PRO A 327 -20.62 -18.77 6.87
N PRO A 328 -21.81 -18.60 7.50
CA PRO A 328 -22.14 -17.36 8.18
C PRO A 328 -21.10 -17.05 9.27
N GLY A 329 -20.64 -15.79 9.32
CA GLY A 329 -19.62 -15.37 10.27
C GLY A 329 -18.90 -14.11 9.83
N GLU A 330 -17.90 -13.72 10.61
CA GLU A 330 -17.11 -12.51 10.40
C GLU A 330 -15.62 -12.83 10.46
N ALA A 331 -14.84 -12.14 9.66
CA ALA A 331 -13.39 -12.22 9.68
C ALA A 331 -12.77 -10.83 9.54
N PHE A 332 -11.74 -10.56 10.33
CA PHE A 332 -10.87 -9.41 10.17
C PHE A 332 -9.43 -9.87 10.05
N VAL A 333 -8.71 -9.30 9.09
CA VAL A 333 -7.27 -9.50 8.88
C VAL A 333 -6.63 -8.16 8.59
N ALA A 334 -5.44 -7.94 9.14
CA ALA A 334 -4.61 -6.79 8.84
C ALA A 334 -3.26 -7.25 8.27
N VAL A 335 -2.74 -6.48 7.32
CA VAL A 335 -1.42 -6.66 6.72
C VAL A 335 -0.65 -5.34 6.73
N GLU A 336 0.66 -5.40 6.63
CA GLU A 336 1.49 -4.21 6.50
C GLU A 336 1.60 -3.81 5.02
N SER A 337 0.92 -2.72 4.62
CA SER A 337 1.08 -2.10 3.31
C SER A 337 2.28 -1.13 3.30
N PRO A 338 2.74 -0.63 2.14
CA PRO A 338 3.80 0.39 2.08
C PRO A 338 3.47 1.67 2.86
N ARG A 339 2.20 1.95 3.10
CA ARG A 339 1.68 3.14 3.80
C ARG A 339 1.36 2.91 5.26
N GLY A 340 1.27 1.65 5.68
CA GLY A 340 0.93 1.25 7.04
C GLY A 340 -0.03 0.07 7.08
N GLU A 341 -0.77 -0.05 8.18
CA GLU A 341 -1.71 -1.14 8.39
C GLU A 341 -2.92 -1.05 7.46
N LEU A 342 -3.03 -2.02 6.56
CA LEU A 342 -4.22 -2.23 5.72
C LEU A 342 -5.03 -3.39 6.31
N GLY A 343 -6.29 -3.11 6.68
CA GLY A 343 -7.20 -4.12 7.24
C GLY A 343 -8.36 -4.42 6.30
N CYS A 344 -8.84 -5.66 6.33
CA CYS A 344 -10.05 -6.08 5.64
C CYS A 344 -10.98 -6.80 6.62
N PHE A 345 -12.20 -6.27 6.77
CA PHE A 345 -13.30 -6.91 7.48
C PHE A 345 -14.31 -7.45 6.46
N ILE A 346 -14.71 -8.70 6.65
CA ILE A 346 -15.71 -9.36 5.81
C ILE A 346 -16.75 -10.04 6.71
N ALA A 347 -18.05 -9.80 6.42
CA ALA A 347 -19.15 -10.53 7.01
C ALA A 347 -19.86 -11.36 5.93
N SER A 348 -20.21 -12.60 6.28
CA SER A 348 -20.95 -13.56 5.45
C SER A 348 -22.25 -13.97 6.13
N ASP A 349 -23.31 -14.07 5.37
CA ASP A 349 -24.61 -14.65 5.76
C ASP A 349 -24.82 -16.09 5.21
N GLY A 350 -23.80 -16.64 4.55
CA GLY A 350 -23.88 -17.93 3.86
C GLY A 350 -24.23 -17.82 2.38
N SER A 351 -24.41 -16.60 1.86
CA SER A 351 -24.63 -16.38 0.42
C SER A 351 -23.31 -16.35 -0.37
N PRO A 352 -23.36 -16.45 -1.71
CA PRO A 352 -22.16 -16.40 -2.55
C PRO A 352 -21.59 -14.96 -2.72
N LYS A 353 -22.23 -13.98 -2.11
CA LYS A 353 -21.79 -12.58 -2.06
C LYS A 353 -21.52 -12.18 -0.61
N PRO A 354 -20.54 -11.36 -0.31
CA PRO A 354 -20.33 -10.87 1.04
C PRO A 354 -21.48 -9.95 1.48
N LEU A 355 -21.94 -10.13 2.71
CA LEU A 355 -22.93 -9.25 3.34
C LEU A 355 -22.35 -7.85 3.58
N ARG A 356 -21.10 -7.79 4.02
CA ARG A 356 -20.34 -6.55 4.23
C ARG A 356 -18.86 -6.75 3.93
N VAL A 357 -18.27 -5.78 3.23
CA VAL A 357 -16.84 -5.65 3.08
C VAL A 357 -16.45 -4.25 3.53
N HIS A 358 -15.46 -4.15 4.43
CA HIS A 358 -14.92 -2.88 4.88
C HIS A 358 -13.39 -2.93 4.91
N PHE A 359 -12.76 -1.89 4.39
CA PHE A 359 -11.31 -1.75 4.39
C PHE A 359 -10.85 -0.63 5.33
N ARG A 360 -9.97 -0.97 6.26
CA ARG A 360 -9.19 0.02 7.00
C ARG A 360 -8.04 0.47 6.12
N SER A 361 -8.18 1.63 5.52
CA SER A 361 -7.16 2.21 4.67
C SER A 361 -6.13 3.01 5.50
N PRO A 362 -4.83 2.73 5.39
CA PRO A 362 -3.82 3.51 6.08
C PRO A 362 -3.75 4.96 5.57
N SER A 363 -3.91 5.21 4.26
CA SER A 363 -3.88 6.57 3.72
C SER A 363 -5.00 7.45 4.25
N PHE A 364 -6.22 6.90 4.42
CA PHE A 364 -7.35 7.62 5.00
C PHE A 364 -7.05 8.09 6.42
N ILE A 365 -6.51 7.19 7.24
CA ILE A 365 -6.21 7.48 8.65
C ILE A 365 -5.00 8.42 8.75
N ASN A 366 -3.93 8.15 8.00
CA ASN A 366 -2.71 8.96 8.03
C ASN A 366 -2.94 10.41 7.56
N LEU A 367 -3.91 10.63 6.65
CA LEU A 367 -4.28 11.97 6.18
C LEU A 367 -4.83 12.86 7.30
N GLN A 368 -5.42 12.29 8.35
CA GLN A 368 -5.89 13.04 9.51
C GLN A 368 -4.77 13.73 10.29
N ALA A 369 -3.51 13.31 10.11
CA ALA A 369 -2.35 13.97 10.71
C ALA A 369 -1.97 15.27 9.98
N LEU A 370 -2.40 15.48 8.73
CA LEU A 370 -2.00 16.62 7.90
C LEU A 370 -2.24 17.98 8.58
N PRO A 371 -3.42 18.29 9.16
CA PRO A 371 -3.63 19.58 9.84
C PRO A 371 -2.58 19.85 10.91
N LYS A 372 -2.32 18.89 11.81
CA LYS A 372 -1.31 19.02 12.87
C LYS A 372 0.11 19.19 12.35
N MET A 373 0.40 18.68 11.15
CA MET A 373 1.73 18.78 10.54
C MET A 373 1.98 20.11 9.87
N VAL A 374 0.93 20.80 9.41
CA VAL A 374 1.07 22.02 8.58
C VAL A 374 0.64 23.29 9.29
N GLU A 375 -0.20 23.23 10.32
CA GLU A 375 -0.61 24.40 11.08
C GLU A 375 0.59 25.04 11.78
N GLY A 376 0.76 26.36 11.61
CA GLY A 376 1.93 27.10 12.08
C GLY A 376 3.17 27.01 11.17
N GLN A 377 3.11 26.29 10.05
CA GLN A 377 4.17 26.16 9.05
C GLN A 377 3.89 27.07 7.84
N LEU A 378 4.86 27.17 6.94
CA LEU A 378 4.68 27.88 5.68
C LEU A 378 3.82 27.08 4.70
N ILE A 379 3.08 27.77 3.82
CA ILE A 379 2.33 27.13 2.74
C ILE A 379 3.20 26.20 1.87
N ALA A 380 4.46 26.57 1.66
CA ALA A 380 5.42 25.74 0.92
C ALA A 380 5.71 24.41 1.62
N ASP A 381 5.62 24.35 2.96
CA ASP A 381 5.84 23.14 3.73
C ASP A 381 4.64 22.19 3.67
N THR A 382 3.45 22.71 3.35
CA THR A 382 2.26 21.87 3.11
C THR A 382 2.50 20.87 2.00
N VAL A 383 3.18 21.27 0.92
CA VAL A 383 3.55 20.36 -0.18
C VAL A 383 4.46 19.24 0.30
N ALA A 384 5.49 19.56 1.11
CA ALA A 384 6.39 18.57 1.70
C ALA A 384 5.64 17.61 2.63
N CYS A 385 4.71 18.13 3.44
CA CYS A 385 3.90 17.32 4.36
C CYS A 385 2.96 16.36 3.62
N ILE A 386 2.25 16.82 2.59
CA ILE A 386 1.38 15.96 1.76
C ILE A 386 2.22 14.84 1.11
N GLY A 387 3.33 15.20 0.45
CA GLY A 387 4.21 14.24 -0.20
C GLY A 387 4.79 13.20 0.78
N THR A 388 5.11 13.62 2.02
CA THR A 388 5.71 12.71 3.00
C THR A 388 4.74 11.72 3.64
N ILE A 389 3.42 12.02 3.66
CA ILE A 389 2.40 11.07 4.13
C ILE A 389 2.26 9.90 3.15
N ASP A 390 2.55 10.12 1.87
CA ASP A 390 2.45 9.11 0.80
C ASP A 390 1.02 8.57 0.66
N ILE A 391 0.04 9.45 0.57
CA ILE A 391 -1.35 9.06 0.39
C ILE A 391 -1.64 8.59 -1.04
N VAL A 392 -2.50 7.60 -1.16
CA VAL A 392 -3.13 7.20 -2.43
C VAL A 392 -4.63 7.40 -2.30
N LEU A 393 -5.18 8.28 -3.13
CA LEU A 393 -6.55 8.72 -2.98
C LEU A 393 -7.58 7.65 -3.36
N GLY A 394 -7.21 6.66 -4.16
CA GLY A 394 -8.07 5.51 -4.42
C GLY A 394 -8.36 4.67 -3.16
N GLU A 395 -7.42 4.57 -2.21
CA GLU A 395 -7.68 3.91 -0.92
C GLU A 395 -8.21 4.87 0.15
N VAL A 396 -8.03 6.18 0.00
CA VAL A 396 -8.65 7.19 0.86
C VAL A 396 -10.16 7.19 0.64
N ASP A 397 -10.57 7.28 -0.61
CA ASP A 397 -11.96 7.47 -1.00
C ASP A 397 -12.74 6.16 -1.16
N ARG A 398 -12.10 5.02 -1.48
CA ARG A 398 -12.61 3.62 -1.64
C ARG A 398 -13.82 3.47 -2.54
#